data_0371b360d13ad1969af7d1b312eec239
#
_entry.id   0371b360d13ad1969af7d1b312eec239
#
_cell.length_a   1.000
_cell.length_b   1.000
_cell.length_c   1.000
_cell.angle_alpha   90.00
_cell.angle_beta   90.00
_cell.angle_gamma   90.00
#
_symmetry.space_group_name_H-M   'P 1'
#
loop_
_entity.id
_entity.type
_entity.pdbx_description
1 polymer ?
#
loop_
_entity_poly.entity_id
_entity_poly.type
_entity_poly.pdbx_seq_one_letter_code
_entity_poly.pdbx_strand_id
1 'polypeptide(L)'
;RIDYAVISHGDADHVNGIKELIDMSGASFTVGEVVMPDIKDKDSEESYAGMIEYAHKAGINISYKKAGDVLVCDNSTAFKITCMHPCESYDYEDANDYSAVYMIEYKDFSMLMMGDAGKKAEKCMMNDWKEHKELKVFALKAGHHGSRYSCSEAFLESIDPAIALISCGKDNRYKHPHKEMLTRLHNMDIKPYRTDEDGAIMINVSADKIKVQVYNDSR
;
A
#
# COMPACT_ATOMS: atom_id res chain seq x y z
N ARG A 1 7.93 -3.59 -19.76
CA ARG A 1 7.59 -2.23 -19.36
C ARG A 1 6.88 -2.26 -18.01
N ILE A 2 7.19 -1.29 -17.15
CA ILE A 2 6.44 -0.98 -15.92
C ILE A 2 5.68 0.30 -16.22
N ASP A 3 4.35 0.25 -16.17
CA ASP A 3 3.55 1.43 -16.52
C ASP A 3 3.56 2.46 -15.39
N TYR A 4 3.41 2.00 -14.14
CA TYR A 4 3.40 2.84 -12.95
C TYR A 4 4.31 2.28 -11.87
N ALA A 5 5.17 3.11 -11.31
CA ALA A 5 5.90 2.88 -10.07
C ALA A 5 5.26 3.76 -8.98
N VAL A 6 4.54 3.13 -8.05
CA VAL A 6 3.71 3.84 -7.06
C VAL A 6 4.44 3.92 -5.72
N ILE A 7 4.58 5.12 -5.19
CA ILE A 7 5.20 5.42 -3.90
C ILE A 7 4.09 5.73 -2.90
N SER A 8 4.08 5.05 -1.76
CA SER A 8 3.13 5.33 -0.69
C SER A 8 3.50 6.61 0.06
N HIS A 9 4.76 6.76 0.46
CA HIS A 9 5.29 7.93 1.17
C HIS A 9 6.82 8.00 1.02
N GLY A 10 7.46 9.04 1.59
CA GLY A 10 8.86 9.41 1.32
C GLY A 10 9.92 8.64 2.10
N ASP A 11 9.58 7.73 3.01
CA ASP A 11 10.55 7.00 3.81
C ASP A 11 11.47 6.12 2.96
N ALA A 12 12.74 6.00 3.39
CA ALA A 12 13.79 5.39 2.60
C ALA A 12 13.49 3.93 2.19
N ASP A 13 12.84 3.17 3.03
CA ASP A 13 12.44 1.79 2.76
C ASP A 13 11.26 1.66 1.78
N HIS A 14 10.60 2.78 1.45
CA HIS A 14 9.55 2.87 0.44
C HIS A 14 10.00 3.51 -0.88
N VAL A 15 11.05 4.35 -0.88
CA VAL A 15 11.49 5.05 -2.10
C VAL A 15 12.79 4.50 -2.71
N ASN A 16 13.70 3.91 -1.92
CA ASN A 16 15.01 3.50 -2.43
C ASN A 16 14.91 2.42 -3.52
N GLY A 17 14.02 1.46 -3.38
CA GLY A 17 13.78 0.44 -4.41
C GLY A 17 13.31 1.02 -5.74
N ILE A 18 12.57 2.14 -5.72
CA ILE A 18 12.14 2.82 -6.94
C ILE A 18 13.32 3.50 -7.65
N LYS A 19 14.28 4.07 -6.90
CA LYS A 19 15.51 4.64 -7.48
C LYS A 19 16.33 3.56 -8.20
N GLU A 20 16.53 2.41 -7.56
CA GLU A 20 17.19 1.26 -8.18
C GLU A 20 16.45 0.77 -9.42
N LEU A 21 15.12 0.71 -9.37
CA LEU A 21 14.29 0.35 -10.50
C LEU A 21 14.47 1.31 -11.68
N ILE A 22 14.56 2.61 -11.41
CA ILE A 22 14.82 3.64 -12.41
C ILE A 22 16.20 3.49 -13.02
N ASP A 23 17.23 3.21 -12.22
CA ASP A 23 18.61 2.98 -12.71
C ASP A 23 18.72 1.79 -13.65
N MET A 24 17.94 0.74 -13.38
CA MET A 24 17.86 -0.44 -14.25
C MET A 24 17.01 -0.21 -15.51
N SER A 25 16.27 0.89 -15.57
CA SER A 25 15.44 1.25 -16.72
C SER A 25 16.29 1.59 -17.95
N GLY A 26 15.80 1.21 -19.11
CA GLY A 26 16.48 1.45 -20.40
C GLY A 26 17.30 0.27 -20.92
N ALA A 27 17.86 -0.58 -20.07
CA ALA A 27 18.62 -1.76 -20.50
C ALA A 27 17.73 -2.98 -20.78
N SER A 28 16.74 -3.24 -19.91
CA SER A 28 15.88 -4.43 -19.97
C SER A 28 14.39 -4.11 -19.97
N PHE A 29 14.01 -2.97 -19.43
CA PHE A 29 12.62 -2.49 -19.36
C PHE A 29 12.57 -0.96 -19.28
N THR A 30 11.39 -0.38 -19.31
CA THR A 30 11.16 1.06 -19.13
C THR A 30 10.15 1.28 -17.99
N VAL A 31 10.37 2.35 -17.19
CA VAL A 31 9.40 2.89 -16.24
C VAL A 31 8.64 4.02 -16.94
N GLY A 32 7.31 3.94 -16.96
CA GLY A 32 6.46 4.91 -17.62
C GLY A 32 6.25 6.16 -16.78
N GLU A 33 5.87 5.96 -15.52
CA GLU A 33 5.48 7.05 -14.63
C GLU A 33 5.76 6.68 -13.17
N VAL A 34 6.19 7.66 -12.38
CA VAL A 34 6.22 7.58 -10.91
C VAL A 34 4.98 8.27 -10.37
N VAL A 35 4.24 7.58 -9.52
CA VAL A 35 3.02 8.07 -8.90
C VAL A 35 3.25 8.31 -7.41
N MET A 36 2.94 9.50 -6.93
CA MET A 36 3.15 9.95 -5.56
C MET A 36 1.84 10.44 -4.93
N PRO A 37 1.69 10.45 -3.60
CA PRO A 37 0.54 11.09 -2.95
C PRO A 37 0.52 12.61 -3.21
N ASP A 38 -0.68 13.14 -3.42
CA ASP A 38 -0.93 14.59 -3.51
C ASP A 38 -1.05 15.16 -2.09
N ILE A 39 0.06 15.62 -1.56
CA ILE A 39 0.16 16.15 -0.21
C ILE A 39 0.43 17.66 -0.22
N LYS A 40 -0.16 18.37 0.75
CA LYS A 40 -0.01 19.82 0.90
C LYS A 40 1.00 20.22 1.97
N ASP A 41 1.49 19.24 2.74
CA ASP A 41 2.43 19.45 3.84
C ASP A 41 3.86 19.62 3.30
N LYS A 42 4.52 20.72 3.65
CA LYS A 42 5.88 21.05 3.21
C LYS A 42 6.92 20.04 3.71
N ASP A 43 6.75 19.52 4.93
CA ASP A 43 7.69 18.55 5.49
C ASP A 43 7.61 17.23 4.74
N SER A 44 6.42 16.86 4.31
CA SER A 44 6.21 15.69 3.46
C SER A 44 6.71 15.93 2.02
N GLU A 45 6.57 17.13 1.46
CA GLU A 45 7.14 17.48 0.16
C GLU A 45 8.68 17.37 0.20
N GLU A 46 9.32 17.81 1.28
CA GLU A 46 10.77 17.73 1.44
C GLU A 46 11.27 16.29 1.46
N SER A 47 10.52 15.36 2.06
CA SER A 47 10.84 13.92 2.07
C SER A 47 10.83 13.29 0.67
N TYR A 48 10.09 13.86 -0.27
CA TYR A 48 10.03 13.40 -1.67
C TYR A 48 11.00 14.11 -2.61
N ALA A 49 11.57 15.26 -2.20
CA ALA A 49 12.38 16.10 -3.09
C ALA A 49 13.49 15.33 -3.81
N GLY A 50 14.21 14.46 -3.10
CA GLY A 50 15.25 13.63 -3.69
C GLY A 50 14.72 12.62 -4.73
N MET A 51 13.49 12.13 -4.57
CA MET A 51 12.87 11.21 -5.53
C MET A 51 12.37 11.97 -6.77
N ILE A 52 11.80 13.16 -6.56
CA ILE A 52 11.33 14.04 -7.63
C ILE A 52 12.51 14.43 -8.53
N GLU A 53 13.62 14.90 -7.94
CA GLU A 53 14.83 15.25 -8.68
C GLU A 53 15.36 14.06 -9.48
N TYR A 54 15.36 12.87 -8.86
CA TYR A 54 15.86 11.64 -9.47
C TYR A 54 15.04 11.23 -10.70
N ALA A 55 13.71 11.21 -10.58
CA ALA A 55 12.81 10.87 -11.68
C ALA A 55 12.93 11.88 -12.83
N HIS A 56 13.01 13.18 -12.51
CA HIS A 56 13.20 14.23 -13.52
C HIS A 56 14.53 14.07 -14.28
N LYS A 57 15.64 13.77 -13.59
CA LYS A 57 16.94 13.50 -14.23
C LYS A 57 16.89 12.29 -15.16
N ALA A 58 16.10 11.29 -14.81
CA ALA A 58 15.87 10.11 -15.63
C ALA A 58 14.85 10.32 -16.77
N GLY A 59 14.24 11.50 -16.87
CA GLY A 59 13.21 11.82 -17.87
C GLY A 59 11.88 11.08 -17.65
N ILE A 60 11.59 10.67 -16.40
CA ILE A 60 10.38 9.94 -16.03
C ILE A 60 9.33 10.94 -15.52
N ASN A 61 8.10 10.82 -16.02
CA ASN A 61 6.99 11.64 -15.57
C ASN A 61 6.60 11.30 -14.11
N ILE A 62 6.16 12.33 -13.39
CA ILE A 62 5.59 12.19 -12.05
C ILE A 62 4.15 12.68 -12.09
N SER A 63 3.26 11.92 -11.47
CA SER A 63 1.89 12.37 -11.16
C SER A 63 1.59 12.20 -9.67
N TYR A 64 0.61 12.98 -9.23
CA TYR A 64 0.16 12.99 -7.85
C TYR A 64 -1.27 12.48 -7.77
N LYS A 65 -1.58 11.70 -6.73
CA LYS A 65 -2.90 11.11 -6.51
C LYS A 65 -3.38 11.34 -5.09
N LYS A 66 -4.68 11.59 -4.96
CA LYS A 66 -5.41 11.72 -3.70
C LYS A 66 -6.66 10.85 -3.70
N ALA A 67 -7.36 10.81 -2.58
CA ALA A 67 -8.60 10.05 -2.44
C ALA A 67 -9.61 10.37 -3.56
N GLY A 68 -10.13 9.31 -4.18
CA GLY A 68 -11.06 9.38 -5.31
C GLY A 68 -10.39 9.31 -6.70
N ASP A 69 -9.09 9.55 -6.81
CA ASP A 69 -8.40 9.48 -8.09
C ASP A 69 -8.28 8.03 -8.58
N VAL A 70 -8.57 7.82 -9.84
CA VAL A 70 -8.39 6.52 -10.50
C VAL A 70 -7.03 6.51 -11.20
N LEU A 71 -6.19 5.53 -10.85
CA LEU A 71 -4.90 5.31 -11.49
C LEU A 71 -5.04 4.45 -12.76
N VAL A 72 -5.80 3.35 -12.65
CA VAL A 72 -6.06 2.43 -13.77
C VAL A 72 -7.54 2.08 -13.77
N CYS A 73 -8.16 2.07 -14.95
CA CYS A 73 -9.50 1.55 -15.15
C CYS A 73 -9.58 0.85 -16.51
N ASP A 74 -9.67 -0.48 -16.48
CA ASP A 74 -9.91 -1.29 -17.68
C ASP A 74 -11.23 -2.06 -17.54
N ASN A 75 -12.26 -1.51 -18.13
CA ASN A 75 -13.61 -2.09 -18.09
C ASN A 75 -13.69 -3.45 -18.81
N SER A 76 -12.79 -3.70 -19.77
CA SER A 76 -12.79 -4.97 -20.53
C SER A 76 -12.37 -6.16 -19.67
N THR A 77 -11.47 -5.94 -18.73
CA THR A 77 -10.97 -6.95 -17.78
C THR A 77 -11.57 -6.83 -16.38
N ALA A 78 -12.40 -5.80 -16.12
CA ALA A 78 -12.88 -5.44 -14.79
C ALA A 78 -11.73 -5.20 -13.79
N PHE A 79 -10.63 -4.55 -14.26
CA PHE A 79 -9.49 -4.19 -13.44
C PHE A 79 -9.49 -2.70 -13.14
N LYS A 80 -9.36 -2.34 -11.87
CA LYS A 80 -9.35 -0.96 -11.42
C LYS A 80 -8.35 -0.76 -10.27
N ILE A 81 -7.66 0.38 -10.28
CA ILE A 81 -6.84 0.85 -9.16
C ILE A 81 -7.32 2.26 -8.81
N THR A 82 -7.74 2.43 -7.56
CA THR A 82 -8.25 3.71 -7.03
C THR A 82 -7.40 4.15 -5.84
N CYS A 83 -7.01 5.41 -5.82
CA CYS A 83 -6.39 6.03 -4.65
C CYS A 83 -7.48 6.29 -3.59
N MET A 84 -7.29 5.78 -2.40
CA MET A 84 -8.23 5.90 -1.28
C MET A 84 -7.78 6.94 -0.24
N HIS A 85 -6.52 7.35 -0.30
CA HIS A 85 -5.86 8.29 0.62
C HIS A 85 -4.58 8.83 -0.06
N PRO A 86 -4.14 10.09 0.16
CA PRO A 86 -4.56 11.01 1.23
C PRO A 86 -5.91 11.68 0.98
N CYS A 87 -6.64 11.95 2.07
CA CYS A 87 -7.87 12.72 2.03
C CYS A 87 -7.57 14.24 2.01
N GLU A 88 -8.37 15.02 1.27
CA GLU A 88 -8.17 16.46 1.13
C GLU A 88 -8.33 17.28 2.42
N SER A 89 -9.16 16.81 3.35
CA SER A 89 -9.63 17.58 4.51
C SER A 89 -8.81 17.39 5.78
N TYR A 90 -7.71 16.64 5.73
CA TYR A 90 -6.93 16.31 6.92
C TYR A 90 -5.52 16.88 6.84
N ASP A 91 -5.11 17.47 7.97
CA ASP A 91 -3.75 17.89 8.24
C ASP A 91 -3.14 16.88 9.24
N TYR A 92 -2.10 16.16 8.83
CA TYR A 92 -1.49 15.11 9.63
C TYR A 92 -0.17 15.60 10.24
N GLU A 93 0.06 15.23 11.49
CA GLU A 93 1.32 15.55 12.20
C GLU A 93 2.43 14.52 11.87
N ASP A 94 2.04 13.29 11.48
CA ASP A 94 2.95 12.20 11.16
C ASP A 94 3.01 12.02 9.64
N ALA A 95 4.22 12.04 9.08
CA ALA A 95 4.45 11.83 7.65
C ALA A 95 3.88 10.49 7.14
N ASN A 96 3.86 9.46 7.98
CA ASN A 96 3.27 8.16 7.64
C ASN A 96 1.76 8.24 7.39
N ASP A 97 1.07 9.15 8.10
CA ASP A 97 -0.37 9.35 7.91
C ASP A 97 -0.71 10.02 6.57
N TYR A 98 0.27 10.52 5.80
CA TYR A 98 0.11 10.94 4.40
C TYR A 98 0.31 9.82 3.37
N SER A 99 0.57 8.59 3.81
CA SER A 99 0.77 7.45 2.90
C SER A 99 -0.36 7.33 1.89
N ALA A 100 -0.02 7.21 0.61
CA ALA A 100 -0.99 6.84 -0.41
C ALA A 100 -1.51 5.42 -0.14
N VAL A 101 -2.82 5.29 -0.06
CA VAL A 101 -3.51 4.01 0.07
C VAL A 101 -4.23 3.71 -1.24
N TYR A 102 -4.05 2.51 -1.76
CA TYR A 102 -4.66 2.10 -3.01
C TYR A 102 -5.54 0.87 -2.84
N MET A 103 -6.74 0.96 -3.41
CA MET A 103 -7.61 -0.19 -3.64
C MET A 103 -7.33 -0.75 -5.02
N ILE A 104 -7.02 -2.04 -5.08
CA ILE A 104 -6.85 -2.81 -6.30
C ILE A 104 -8.04 -3.75 -6.41
N GLU A 105 -8.77 -3.65 -7.51
CA GLU A 105 -9.97 -4.45 -7.78
C GLU A 105 -9.77 -5.22 -9.08
N TYR A 106 -10.10 -6.50 -9.07
CA TYR A 106 -10.15 -7.33 -10.27
C TYR A 106 -11.24 -8.37 -10.11
N LYS A 107 -12.35 -8.20 -10.81
CA LYS A 107 -13.56 -9.02 -10.66
C LYS A 107 -14.01 -9.04 -9.19
N ASP A 108 -14.08 -10.24 -8.59
CA ASP A 108 -14.48 -10.43 -7.18
C ASP A 108 -13.30 -10.31 -6.19
N PHE A 109 -12.09 -10.09 -6.68
CA PHE A 109 -10.92 -9.86 -5.85
C PHE A 109 -10.74 -8.38 -5.55
N SER A 110 -10.43 -8.08 -4.30
CA SER A 110 -10.03 -6.74 -3.88
C SER A 110 -8.87 -6.78 -2.90
N MET A 111 -7.96 -5.82 -3.04
CA MET A 111 -6.80 -5.69 -2.16
C MET A 111 -6.58 -4.22 -1.79
N LEU A 112 -6.40 -3.97 -0.51
CA LEU A 112 -6.06 -2.64 0.01
C LEU A 112 -4.58 -2.59 0.40
N MET A 113 -3.86 -1.63 -0.20
CA MET A 113 -2.43 -1.38 0.04
C MET A 113 -2.28 -0.14 0.93
N MET A 114 -1.91 -0.32 2.20
CA MET A 114 -1.97 0.76 3.20
C MET A 114 -0.74 1.67 3.25
N GLY A 115 0.38 1.32 2.60
CA GLY A 115 1.64 2.00 2.91
C GLY A 115 1.93 1.91 4.40
N ASP A 116 2.25 3.03 5.03
CA ASP A 116 2.45 3.14 6.48
C ASP A 116 1.35 3.95 7.18
N ALA A 117 0.20 4.09 6.51
CA ALA A 117 -0.98 4.77 7.05
C ALA A 117 -1.37 4.25 8.44
N GLY A 118 -1.50 5.19 9.37
CA GLY A 118 -1.88 4.95 10.75
C GLY A 118 -3.36 5.22 11.03
N LYS A 119 -3.72 5.27 12.32
CA LYS A 119 -5.12 5.42 12.77
C LYS A 119 -5.82 6.70 12.29
N LYS A 120 -5.07 7.81 12.09
CA LYS A 120 -5.68 9.06 11.62
C LYS A 120 -6.10 8.93 10.15
N ALA A 121 -5.25 8.34 9.31
CA ALA A 121 -5.56 8.03 7.92
C ALA A 121 -6.73 7.03 7.81
N GLU A 122 -6.74 5.97 8.62
CA GLU A 122 -7.85 5.01 8.70
C GLU A 122 -9.18 5.70 9.03
N LYS A 123 -9.18 6.59 10.03
CA LYS A 123 -10.37 7.36 10.42
C LYS A 123 -10.87 8.25 9.28
N CYS A 124 -9.95 8.88 8.54
CA CYS A 124 -10.32 9.67 7.38
C CYS A 124 -11.01 8.82 6.33
N MET A 125 -10.39 7.74 5.91
CA MET A 125 -10.95 6.82 4.93
C MET A 125 -12.31 6.28 5.36
N MET A 126 -12.46 5.83 6.61
CA MET A 126 -13.74 5.34 7.13
C MET A 126 -14.84 6.42 7.12
N ASN A 127 -14.51 7.69 7.34
CA ASN A 127 -15.50 8.78 7.26
C ASN A 127 -15.98 9.01 5.83
N ASP A 128 -15.06 8.98 4.86
CA ASP A 128 -15.38 9.13 3.44
C ASP A 128 -16.20 7.93 2.92
N TRP A 129 -15.96 6.73 3.47
CA TRP A 129 -16.67 5.50 3.06
C TRP A 129 -18.07 5.37 3.67
N LYS A 130 -18.39 6.04 4.77
CA LYS A 130 -19.73 6.01 5.36
C LYS A 130 -20.83 6.47 4.41
N GLU A 131 -20.48 7.26 3.40
CA GLU A 131 -21.39 7.68 2.35
C GLU A 131 -21.49 6.68 1.19
N HIS A 132 -20.55 5.72 1.12
CA HIS A 132 -20.44 4.72 0.08
C HIS A 132 -20.39 3.34 0.72
N LYS A 133 -21.29 2.43 0.34
CA LYS A 133 -21.46 1.01 0.74
C LYS A 133 -20.25 0.34 1.42
N GLU A 134 -20.56 -0.64 2.32
CA GLU A 134 -19.61 -1.56 2.94
C GLU A 134 -18.49 -1.99 1.97
N LEU A 135 -17.27 -1.60 2.30
CA LEU A 135 -16.09 -1.94 1.51
C LEU A 135 -15.59 -3.31 2.01
N LYS A 136 -15.84 -4.36 1.26
CA LYS A 136 -15.26 -5.68 1.55
C LYS A 136 -13.95 -5.85 0.81
N VAL A 137 -12.90 -6.16 1.56
CA VAL A 137 -11.55 -6.32 1.04
C VAL A 137 -11.12 -7.77 1.23
N PHE A 138 -10.73 -8.48 0.16
CA PHE A 138 -10.23 -9.84 0.29
C PHE A 138 -8.83 -9.86 0.96
N ALA A 139 -7.92 -9.00 0.52
CA ALA A 139 -6.55 -8.95 1.01
C ALA A 139 -6.18 -7.55 1.51
N LEU A 140 -5.59 -7.48 2.68
CA LEU A 140 -5.05 -6.25 3.26
C LEU A 140 -3.52 -6.32 3.30
N LYS A 141 -2.80 -5.42 2.62
CA LYS A 141 -1.40 -5.16 2.96
C LYS A 141 -1.39 -4.30 4.22
N ALA A 142 -1.01 -4.89 5.33
CA ALA A 142 -1.02 -4.22 6.63
C ALA A 142 -0.19 -2.93 6.62
N GLY A 143 -0.72 -1.89 7.22
CA GLY A 143 -0.03 -0.61 7.35
C GLY A 143 1.20 -0.71 8.26
N HIS A 144 2.22 0.07 7.96
CA HIS A 144 3.41 0.28 8.75
C HIS A 144 4.04 -1.03 9.24
N HIS A 145 4.22 -1.98 8.31
CA HIS A 145 4.86 -3.29 8.54
C HIS A 145 4.24 -4.11 9.69
N GLY A 146 2.96 -3.90 10.01
CA GLY A 146 2.28 -4.52 11.13
C GLY A 146 2.53 -3.81 12.47
N SER A 147 2.69 -2.49 12.45
CA SER A 147 2.76 -1.65 13.63
C SER A 147 1.48 -1.75 14.49
N ARG A 148 1.63 -1.63 15.82
CA ARG A 148 0.48 -1.53 16.74
C ARG A 148 -0.37 -0.28 16.52
N TYR A 149 0.18 0.72 15.83
CA TYR A 149 -0.46 2.00 15.56
C TYR A 149 -1.24 2.04 14.25
N SER A 150 -1.21 0.95 13.47
CA SER A 150 -1.97 0.76 12.24
C SER A 150 -2.96 -0.39 12.35
N CYS A 151 -3.86 -0.50 11.38
CA CYS A 151 -4.90 -1.52 11.29
C CYS A 151 -5.70 -1.63 12.58
N SER A 152 -6.34 -0.53 12.99
CA SER A 152 -7.18 -0.48 14.19
C SER A 152 -8.35 -1.47 14.06
N GLU A 153 -8.87 -1.93 15.21
CA GLU A 153 -9.99 -2.89 15.25
C GLU A 153 -11.20 -2.35 14.46
N ALA A 154 -11.59 -1.09 14.69
CA ALA A 154 -12.68 -0.46 13.97
C ALA A 154 -12.44 -0.38 12.45
N PHE A 155 -11.18 -0.19 12.02
CA PHE A 155 -10.82 -0.20 10.62
C PHE A 155 -10.93 -1.60 10.02
N LEU A 156 -10.37 -2.60 10.68
CA LEU A 156 -10.46 -4.00 10.25
C LEU A 156 -11.91 -4.50 10.19
N GLU A 157 -12.76 -4.12 11.17
CA GLU A 157 -14.20 -4.41 11.14
C GLU A 157 -14.89 -3.77 9.93
N SER A 158 -14.47 -2.57 9.54
CA SER A 158 -15.09 -1.83 8.42
C SER A 158 -14.77 -2.41 7.04
N ILE A 159 -13.63 -3.12 6.89
CA ILE A 159 -13.17 -3.67 5.61
C ILE A 159 -13.23 -5.20 5.55
N ASP A 160 -13.40 -5.88 6.67
CA ASP A 160 -13.58 -7.34 6.85
C ASP A 160 -12.64 -8.18 5.95
N PRO A 161 -11.29 -8.06 6.08
CA PRO A 161 -10.37 -8.72 5.19
C PRO A 161 -10.22 -10.21 5.53
N ALA A 162 -10.20 -11.07 4.52
CA ALA A 162 -9.96 -12.50 4.72
C ALA A 162 -8.48 -12.81 5.08
N ILE A 163 -7.55 -12.02 4.54
CA ILE A 163 -6.11 -12.19 4.77
C ILE A 163 -5.42 -10.85 4.99
N ALA A 164 -4.36 -10.86 5.79
CA ALA A 164 -3.46 -9.72 5.97
C ALA A 164 -2.03 -10.08 5.55
N LEU A 165 -1.44 -9.27 4.67
CA LEU A 165 -0.06 -9.40 4.23
C LEU A 165 0.81 -8.44 5.05
N ILE A 166 1.84 -8.95 5.71
CA ILE A 166 2.74 -8.17 6.54
C ILE A 166 4.14 -8.24 5.93
N SER A 167 4.62 -7.13 5.40
CA SER A 167 5.98 -7.00 4.86
C SER A 167 6.89 -6.52 5.98
N CYS A 168 7.76 -7.38 6.49
CA CYS A 168 8.72 -7.04 7.53
C CYS A 168 9.98 -7.91 7.40
N GLY A 169 11.11 -7.40 7.84
CA GLY A 169 12.35 -8.16 7.87
C GLY A 169 12.44 -9.05 9.11
N LYS A 170 13.15 -10.17 8.99
CA LYS A 170 13.50 -11.00 10.14
C LYS A 170 14.40 -10.21 11.10
N ASP A 171 14.13 -10.34 12.40
CA ASP A 171 14.88 -9.69 13.48
C ASP A 171 15.01 -8.14 13.31
N ASN A 172 13.99 -7.50 12.71
CA ASN A 172 14.01 -6.07 12.46
C ASN A 172 14.03 -5.25 13.78
N ARG A 173 14.73 -4.10 13.75
CA ARG A 173 14.93 -3.25 14.93
C ARG A 173 13.65 -2.70 15.55
N TYR A 174 12.58 -2.59 14.77
CA TYR A 174 11.28 -2.08 15.22
C TYR A 174 10.41 -3.16 15.87
N LYS A 175 10.83 -4.43 15.80
CA LYS A 175 10.10 -5.61 16.28
C LYS A 175 8.72 -5.76 15.59
N HIS A 176 8.63 -5.34 14.34
CA HIS A 176 7.44 -5.58 13.52
C HIS A 176 7.40 -7.04 13.03
N PRO A 177 6.19 -7.65 12.93
CA PRO A 177 4.91 -7.10 13.37
C PRO A 177 4.81 -7.11 14.91
N HIS A 178 4.17 -6.11 15.47
CA HIS A 178 3.93 -6.05 16.90
C HIS A 178 2.92 -7.10 17.34
N LYS A 179 3.11 -7.63 18.55
CA LYS A 179 2.22 -8.65 19.14
C LYS A 179 0.76 -8.20 19.18
N GLU A 180 0.51 -6.92 19.45
CA GLU A 180 -0.83 -6.35 19.51
C GLU A 180 -1.53 -6.41 18.15
N MET A 181 -0.79 -6.21 17.06
CA MET A 181 -1.32 -6.37 15.70
C MET A 181 -1.70 -7.83 15.43
N LEU A 182 -0.79 -8.78 15.70
CA LEU A 182 -1.05 -10.21 15.50
C LEU A 182 -2.23 -10.71 16.37
N THR A 183 -2.33 -10.25 17.61
CA THR A 183 -3.46 -10.59 18.49
C THR A 183 -4.78 -10.07 17.92
N ARG A 184 -4.79 -8.85 17.36
CA ARG A 184 -5.98 -8.26 16.73
C ARG A 184 -6.43 -9.07 15.52
N LEU A 185 -5.50 -9.43 14.63
CA LEU A 185 -5.81 -10.29 13.47
C LEU A 185 -6.36 -11.65 13.91
N HIS A 186 -5.74 -12.26 14.91
CA HIS A 186 -6.19 -13.54 15.45
C HIS A 186 -7.61 -13.48 16.03
N ASN A 187 -7.92 -12.44 16.81
CA ASN A 187 -9.24 -12.27 17.42
C ASN A 187 -10.36 -12.04 16.40
N MET A 188 -9.99 -11.59 15.19
CA MET A 188 -10.92 -11.32 14.09
C MET A 188 -10.90 -12.40 13.01
N ASP A 189 -10.26 -13.55 13.25
CA ASP A 189 -10.10 -14.66 12.30
C ASP A 189 -9.46 -14.25 10.95
N ILE A 190 -8.66 -13.17 10.95
CA ILE A 190 -7.94 -12.70 9.77
C ILE A 190 -6.61 -13.45 9.67
N LYS A 191 -6.41 -14.19 8.58
CA LYS A 191 -5.20 -14.98 8.40
C LYS A 191 -4.00 -14.10 8.03
N PRO A 192 -2.94 -14.02 8.86
CA PRO A 192 -1.72 -13.31 8.50
C PRO A 192 -0.83 -14.15 7.58
N TYR A 193 -0.16 -13.47 6.64
CA TYR A 193 1.00 -13.94 5.89
C TYR A 193 2.14 -12.95 6.12
N ARG A 194 3.32 -13.43 6.48
CA ARG A 194 4.44 -12.60 6.94
C ARG A 194 5.70 -12.88 6.15
N THR A 195 6.34 -11.84 5.60
CA THR A 195 7.55 -12.05 4.79
C THR A 195 8.75 -12.53 5.60
N ASP A 196 8.81 -12.25 6.91
CA ASP A 196 9.86 -12.73 7.82
C ASP A 196 9.74 -14.23 8.16
N GLU A 197 8.54 -14.81 8.03
CA GLU A 197 8.27 -16.23 8.26
C GLU A 197 8.01 -17.01 6.97
N ASP A 198 7.23 -16.44 6.06
CA ASP A 198 6.71 -17.08 4.84
C ASP A 198 7.59 -16.81 3.60
N GLY A 199 8.56 -15.89 3.68
CA GLY A 199 9.36 -15.45 2.55
C GLY A 199 8.54 -14.64 1.55
N ALA A 200 8.71 -14.87 0.25
CA ALA A 200 7.93 -14.17 -0.75
C ALA A 200 6.49 -14.68 -0.78
N ILE A 201 5.54 -13.75 -0.85
CA ILE A 201 4.10 -14.04 -0.88
C ILE A 201 3.56 -13.64 -2.25
N MET A 202 2.92 -14.57 -2.93
CA MET A 202 2.31 -14.37 -4.24
C MET A 202 0.80 -14.62 -4.18
N ILE A 203 0.02 -13.68 -4.69
CA ILE A 203 -1.42 -13.86 -4.89
C ILE A 203 -1.68 -13.95 -6.39
N ASN A 204 -2.16 -15.10 -6.83
CA ASN A 204 -2.60 -15.32 -8.20
C ASN A 204 -4.12 -15.25 -8.25
N VAL A 205 -4.64 -14.36 -9.09
CA VAL A 205 -6.08 -14.19 -9.28
C VAL A 205 -6.45 -14.57 -10.70
N SER A 206 -7.37 -15.51 -10.84
CA SER A 206 -7.98 -15.90 -12.11
C SER A 206 -9.49 -15.72 -12.05
N ALA A 207 -10.19 -15.96 -13.16
CA ALA A 207 -11.64 -15.80 -13.25
C ALA A 207 -12.41 -16.55 -12.14
N ASP A 208 -11.90 -17.74 -11.74
CA ASP A 208 -12.63 -18.66 -10.87
C ASP A 208 -11.88 -19.01 -9.58
N LYS A 209 -10.67 -18.42 -9.36
CA LYS A 209 -9.82 -18.83 -8.25
C LYS A 209 -8.85 -17.76 -7.81
N ILE A 210 -8.80 -17.55 -6.48
CA ILE A 210 -7.73 -16.81 -5.80
C ILE A 210 -6.82 -17.85 -5.14
N LYS A 211 -5.50 -17.76 -5.40
CA LYS A 211 -4.49 -18.64 -4.82
C LYS A 211 -3.39 -17.83 -4.17
N VAL A 212 -3.18 -18.02 -2.87
CA VAL A 212 -2.03 -17.48 -2.14
C VAL A 212 -0.95 -18.56 -2.06
N GLN A 213 0.28 -18.19 -2.39
CA GLN A 213 1.46 -19.06 -2.34
C GLN A 213 2.56 -18.33 -1.56
N VAL A 214 3.30 -19.08 -0.78
CA VAL A 214 4.46 -18.59 -0.03
C VAL A 214 5.72 -19.31 -0.50
N TYR A 215 6.84 -18.61 -0.50
CA TYR A 215 8.13 -19.11 -0.95
C TYR A 215 9.16 -18.88 0.16
N ASN A 216 9.08 -19.73 1.17
CA ASN A 216 10.05 -19.71 2.27
C ASN A 216 11.30 -20.47 1.85
N ASP A 217 12.43 -19.78 1.74
CA ASP A 217 13.74 -20.38 1.49
C ASP A 217 14.30 -20.92 2.82
N SER A 218 13.54 -21.81 3.47
CA SER A 218 14.06 -22.60 4.58
C SER A 218 15.02 -23.65 4.03
N ARG A 219 16.22 -23.21 3.66
CA ARG A 219 17.41 -24.01 3.48
C ARG A 219 18.40 -23.78 4.59
#